data_8c890b197410f1b9ea3f03846a38e9d9
#
_entry.id   8c890b197410f1b9ea3f03846a38e9d9
#
_cell.length_a   1.000
_cell.length_b   1.000
_cell.length_c   1.000
_cell.angle_alpha   90.00
_cell.angle_beta   90.00
_cell.angle_gamma   90.00
#
_symmetry.space_group_name_H-M   'P 1'
#
loop_
_entity.id
_entity.type
_entity.pdbx_description
1 polymer ?
#
loop_
_entity_poly.entity_id
_entity_poly.type
_entity_poly.pdbx_seq_one_letter_code
_entity_poly.pdbx_strand_id
1 'polypeptide(L)'
;MRFYSYEECVADAKILARQIRDEFAPEVILGVSRGGLALAQLFAEYLDTRLCFSLNSIHYKGDVKLDEVEIFNIPELGGYKRVIVVDDMVDSGESMVAVMAKLRELFSQVEFKLVTIFYKDKSLIKPDFCVRKTDEWIHFCWEVEL
;
A
#
# COMPACT_ATOMS: atom_id res chain seq x y z
N MET A 1 19.34 -2.24 -10.64
CA MET A 1 18.80 -1.86 -9.31
C MET A 1 18.76 -0.35 -9.18
N ARG A 2 17.69 0.16 -8.62
CA ARG A 2 17.50 1.59 -8.40
C ARG A 2 17.36 1.86 -6.89
N PHE A 3 18.15 2.80 -6.39
CA PHE A 3 17.98 3.29 -5.02
C PHE A 3 16.92 4.39 -4.99
N TYR A 4 15.98 4.28 -4.06
CA TYR A 4 14.89 5.26 -3.88
C TYR A 4 15.10 5.98 -2.55
N SER A 5 15.41 7.28 -2.63
CA SER A 5 15.78 8.08 -1.48
C SER A 5 14.58 8.56 -0.67
N TYR A 6 14.84 8.96 0.57
CA TYR A 6 13.82 9.59 1.41
C TYR A 6 13.29 10.88 0.78
N GLU A 7 14.16 11.68 0.19
CA GLU A 7 13.78 12.94 -0.48
C GLU A 7 12.85 12.69 -1.66
N GLU A 8 13.12 11.67 -2.45
CA GLU A 8 12.22 11.25 -3.53
C GLU A 8 10.87 10.80 -2.97
N CYS A 9 10.89 10.04 -1.88
CA CYS A 9 9.68 9.53 -1.25
C CYS A 9 8.79 10.66 -0.73
N VAL A 10 9.37 11.63 -0.05
CA VAL A 10 8.63 12.80 0.46
C VAL A 10 7.98 13.58 -0.69
N ALA A 11 8.73 13.80 -1.77
CA ALA A 11 8.21 14.53 -2.94
C ALA A 11 7.08 13.76 -3.62
N ASP A 12 7.26 12.47 -3.85
CA ASP A 12 6.25 11.62 -4.48
C ASP A 12 5.00 11.48 -3.59
N ALA A 13 5.19 11.34 -2.28
CA ALA A 13 4.08 11.27 -1.33
C ALA A 13 3.23 12.54 -1.35
N LYS A 14 3.86 13.69 -1.51
CA LYS A 14 3.16 14.97 -1.61
C LYS A 14 2.28 15.04 -2.86
N ILE A 15 2.82 14.59 -4.01
CA ILE A 15 2.08 14.51 -5.27
C ILE A 15 0.87 13.59 -5.11
N LEU A 16 1.07 12.41 -4.57
CA LEU A 16 0.01 11.43 -4.34
C LEU A 16 -1.02 11.94 -3.34
N ALA A 17 -0.59 12.57 -2.25
CA ALA A 17 -1.49 13.09 -1.23
C ALA A 17 -2.45 14.13 -1.80
N ARG A 18 -1.97 15.02 -2.66
CA ARG A 18 -2.83 16.00 -3.33
C ARG A 18 -3.86 15.33 -4.22
N GLN A 19 -3.44 14.36 -5.01
CA GLN A 19 -4.31 13.62 -5.90
C GLN A 19 -5.36 12.83 -5.11
N ILE A 20 -4.94 12.13 -4.07
CA ILE A 20 -5.82 11.34 -3.20
C ILE A 20 -6.84 12.23 -2.51
N ARG A 21 -6.40 13.36 -1.97
CA ARG A 21 -7.29 14.34 -1.33
C ARG A 21 -8.37 14.84 -2.28
N ASP A 22 -7.95 15.22 -3.49
CA ASP A 22 -8.85 15.87 -4.46
C ASP A 22 -9.79 14.87 -5.14
N GLU A 23 -9.35 13.63 -5.37
CA GLU A 23 -10.11 12.64 -6.14
C GLU A 23 -10.86 11.63 -5.28
N PHE A 24 -10.42 11.40 -4.05
CA PHE A 24 -11.01 10.36 -3.20
C PHE A 24 -11.42 10.86 -1.81
N ALA A 25 -10.63 11.72 -1.19
CA ALA A 25 -10.86 12.21 0.16
C ALA A 25 -11.03 11.08 1.18
N PRO A 26 -10.00 10.25 1.42
CA PRO A 26 -10.11 9.11 2.33
C PRO A 26 -10.31 9.56 3.78
N GLU A 27 -11.03 8.76 4.54
CA GLU A 27 -11.18 8.94 5.98
C GLU A 27 -10.06 8.24 6.75
N VAL A 28 -9.53 7.14 6.20
CA VAL A 28 -8.57 6.26 6.86
C VAL A 28 -7.43 5.93 5.92
N ILE A 29 -6.23 5.87 6.49
CA ILE A 29 -5.03 5.40 5.83
C ILE A 29 -4.65 4.06 6.45
N LEU A 30 -4.53 3.02 5.63
CA LEU A 30 -4.19 1.67 6.06
C LEU A 30 -2.89 1.23 5.39
N GLY A 31 -1.80 1.24 6.14
CA GLY A 31 -0.50 0.80 5.65
C GLY A 31 -0.36 -0.72 5.70
N VAL A 32 0.17 -1.30 4.64
CA VAL A 32 0.49 -2.73 4.63
C VAL A 32 1.91 -2.92 5.16
N SER A 33 2.03 -3.58 6.29
CA SER A 33 3.31 -3.80 6.95
C SER A 33 4.13 -4.83 6.15
N ARG A 34 5.39 -4.58 5.91
CA ARG A 34 6.24 -3.47 6.39
C ARG A 34 6.34 -2.33 5.38
N GLY A 35 6.38 -2.64 4.10
CA GLY A 35 6.75 -1.71 3.03
C GLY A 35 5.89 -0.45 2.93
N GLY A 36 4.62 -0.55 3.31
CA GLY A 36 3.69 0.58 3.24
C GLY A 36 3.71 1.53 4.43
N LEU A 37 4.44 1.20 5.50
CA LEU A 37 4.36 1.98 6.76
C LEU A 37 4.93 3.38 6.63
N ALA A 38 6.10 3.52 5.99
CA ALA A 38 6.73 4.84 5.85
C ALA A 38 5.86 5.78 5.00
N LEU A 39 5.33 5.29 3.90
CA LEU A 39 4.46 6.07 3.01
C LEU A 39 3.14 6.41 3.70
N ALA A 40 2.56 5.47 4.44
CA ALA A 40 1.33 5.71 5.20
C ALA A 40 1.51 6.83 6.22
N GLN A 41 2.66 6.86 6.91
CA GLN A 41 2.99 7.93 7.86
C GLN A 41 3.02 9.30 7.15
N LEU A 42 3.66 9.37 5.99
CA LEU A 42 3.73 10.62 5.23
C LEU A 42 2.33 11.09 4.79
N PHE A 43 1.49 10.18 4.33
CA PHE A 43 0.11 10.51 3.98
C PHE A 43 -0.68 11.02 5.18
N ALA A 44 -0.50 10.40 6.34
CA ALA A 44 -1.17 10.83 7.58
C ALA A 44 -0.80 12.27 7.93
N GLU A 45 0.47 12.62 7.76
CA GLU A 45 0.94 13.99 7.99
C GLU A 45 0.39 14.97 6.93
N TYR A 46 0.51 14.62 5.64
CA TYR A 46 0.04 15.51 4.57
C TYR A 46 -1.48 15.71 4.59
N LEU A 47 -2.24 14.68 4.91
CA LEU A 47 -3.70 14.73 4.96
C LEU A 47 -4.24 15.12 6.33
N ASP A 48 -3.36 15.34 7.29
CA ASP A 48 -3.67 15.75 8.67
C ASP A 48 -4.73 14.86 9.31
N THR A 49 -4.51 13.55 9.27
CA THR A 49 -5.39 12.57 9.91
C THR A 49 -4.64 11.70 10.90
N ARG A 50 -5.28 11.38 12.00
CA ARG A 50 -4.78 10.42 12.98
C ARG A 50 -5.35 9.02 12.77
N LEU A 51 -6.28 8.86 11.82
CA LEU A 51 -6.86 7.56 11.46
C LEU A 51 -5.91 6.86 10.49
N CYS A 52 -4.77 6.46 11.02
CA CYS A 52 -3.70 5.78 10.31
C CYS A 52 -3.43 4.46 11.02
N PHE A 53 -3.76 3.37 10.34
CA PHE A 53 -3.66 2.00 10.86
C PHE A 53 -2.73 1.18 9.99
N SER A 54 -2.41 -0.02 10.46
CA SER A 54 -1.66 -1.00 9.68
C SER A 54 -2.31 -2.37 9.75
N LEU A 55 -2.05 -3.18 8.73
CA LEU A 55 -2.29 -4.61 8.76
C LEU A 55 -1.01 -5.32 8.36
N ASN A 56 -0.94 -6.63 8.66
CA ASN A 56 0.21 -7.44 8.28
C ASN A 56 -0.16 -8.35 7.12
N SER A 57 0.75 -8.44 6.16
CA SER A 57 0.65 -9.37 5.03
C SER A 57 1.99 -10.07 4.85
N ILE A 58 1.97 -11.39 4.86
CA ILE A 58 3.15 -12.21 4.64
C ILE A 58 2.87 -13.16 3.47
N HIS A 59 3.70 -13.10 2.47
CA HIS A 59 3.61 -13.98 1.30
C HIS A 59 4.62 -15.10 1.45
N TYR A 60 4.11 -16.32 1.70
CA TYR A 60 4.95 -17.52 1.78
C TYR A 60 4.98 -18.19 0.40
N LYS A 61 6.17 -18.29 -0.18
CA LYS A 61 6.36 -19.01 -1.45
C LYS A 61 6.62 -20.48 -1.15
N GLY A 62 5.71 -21.35 -1.59
CA GLY A 62 5.85 -22.78 -1.42
C GLY A 62 6.72 -23.41 -2.49
N ASP A 63 7.56 -24.39 -2.10
CA ASP A 63 8.41 -25.16 -3.03
C ASP A 63 7.60 -26.20 -3.80
N VAL A 64 6.60 -26.79 -3.15
CA VAL A 64 5.78 -27.89 -3.69
C VAL A 64 4.28 -27.61 -3.56
N LYS A 65 3.89 -26.51 -2.94
CA LYS A 65 2.49 -26.11 -2.72
C LYS A 65 2.22 -24.78 -3.37
N LEU A 66 0.95 -24.44 -3.49
CA LEU A 66 0.54 -23.11 -3.89
C LEU A 66 1.06 -22.07 -2.90
N ASP A 67 1.42 -20.90 -3.41
CA ASP A 67 1.82 -19.77 -2.58
C ASP A 67 0.67 -19.38 -1.65
N GLU A 68 1.01 -19.04 -0.42
CA GLU A 68 0.06 -18.58 0.59
C GLU A 68 0.33 -17.13 0.96
N VAL A 69 -0.75 -16.38 1.13
CA VAL A 69 -0.70 -15.03 1.70
C VAL A 69 -1.44 -15.05 3.03
N GLU A 70 -0.72 -14.76 4.09
CA GLU A 70 -1.28 -14.63 5.43
C GLU A 70 -1.55 -13.16 5.72
N ILE A 71 -2.79 -12.84 6.07
CA ILE A 71 -3.23 -11.47 6.37
C ILE A 71 -3.79 -11.46 7.78
N PHE A 72 -3.23 -10.62 8.64
CA PHE A 72 -3.64 -10.56 10.05
C PHE A 72 -3.48 -9.15 10.61
N ASN A 73 -3.93 -8.97 11.85
CA ASN A 73 -3.92 -7.66 12.50
C ASN A 73 -4.72 -6.63 11.72
N ILE A 74 -5.88 -7.04 11.24
CA ILE A 74 -6.77 -6.17 10.46
C ILE A 74 -7.58 -5.31 11.42
N PRO A 75 -7.50 -3.96 11.32
CA PRO A 75 -8.30 -3.09 12.17
C PRO A 75 -9.78 -3.15 11.80
N GLU A 76 -10.65 -2.72 12.71
CA GLU A 76 -12.09 -2.59 12.44
C GLU A 76 -12.31 -1.35 11.57
N LEU A 77 -12.77 -1.54 10.34
CA LEU A 77 -12.96 -0.48 9.37
C LEU A 77 -14.42 -0.26 8.96
N GLY A 78 -15.33 -1.05 9.49
CA GLY A 78 -16.73 -1.05 9.06
C GLY A 78 -17.51 0.25 9.34
N GLY A 79 -16.97 1.14 10.19
CA GLY A 79 -17.58 2.44 10.48
C GLY A 79 -17.18 3.55 9.52
N TYR A 80 -16.32 3.26 8.54
CA TYR A 80 -15.80 4.25 7.59
C TYR A 80 -16.32 3.97 6.19
N LYS A 81 -16.23 4.98 5.31
CA LYS A 81 -16.71 4.89 3.94
C LYS A 81 -15.58 4.75 2.91
N ARG A 82 -14.47 5.43 3.14
CA ARG A 82 -13.36 5.49 2.17
C ARG A 82 -12.03 5.27 2.89
N VAL A 83 -11.31 4.24 2.45
CA VAL A 83 -10.02 3.84 3.02
C VAL A 83 -9.02 3.69 1.88
N ILE A 84 -7.83 4.30 2.02
CA ILE A 84 -6.71 3.98 1.14
C ILE A 84 -5.85 2.89 1.77
N VAL A 85 -5.49 1.92 0.93
CA VAL A 85 -4.57 0.84 1.28
C VAL A 85 -3.21 1.19 0.67
N VAL A 86 -2.19 1.26 1.49
CA VAL A 86 -0.89 1.84 1.11
C VAL A 86 0.21 0.78 1.18
N ASP A 87 0.95 0.63 0.10
CA ASP A 87 2.17 -0.15 0.06
C ASP A 87 3.23 0.61 -0.75
N ASP A 88 4.47 0.16 -0.69
CA ASP A 88 5.56 0.81 -1.43
C ASP A 88 5.52 0.46 -2.92
N MET A 89 5.22 -0.78 -3.25
CA MET A 89 5.29 -1.28 -4.62
C MET A 89 4.34 -2.45 -4.83
N VAL A 90 3.76 -2.54 -6.02
CA VAL A 90 3.11 -3.76 -6.51
C VAL A 90 4.08 -4.46 -7.47
N ASP A 91 4.55 -5.62 -7.08
CA ASP A 91 5.44 -6.46 -7.90
C ASP A 91 4.62 -7.47 -8.71
N SER A 92 4.50 -8.72 -8.28
CA SER A 92 3.60 -9.69 -8.94
C SER A 92 2.13 -9.33 -8.74
N GLY A 93 1.81 -8.72 -7.63
CA GLY A 93 0.45 -8.35 -7.26
C GLY A 93 -0.31 -9.43 -6.48
N GLU A 94 0.28 -10.60 -6.28
CA GLU A 94 -0.39 -11.72 -5.59
C GLU A 94 -0.81 -11.35 -4.17
N SER A 95 0.11 -10.77 -3.40
CA SER A 95 -0.19 -10.33 -2.03
C SER A 95 -1.28 -9.27 -1.99
N MET A 96 -1.21 -8.31 -2.90
CA MET A 96 -2.14 -7.19 -2.89
C MET A 96 -3.54 -7.59 -3.40
N VAL A 97 -3.62 -8.52 -4.34
CA VAL A 97 -4.91 -9.11 -4.74
C VAL A 97 -5.58 -9.75 -3.53
N ALA A 98 -4.82 -10.52 -2.73
CA ALA A 98 -5.33 -11.19 -1.53
C ALA A 98 -5.76 -10.17 -0.47
N VAL A 99 -4.96 -9.13 -0.21
CA VAL A 99 -5.28 -8.08 0.76
C VAL A 99 -6.56 -7.34 0.37
N MET A 100 -6.65 -6.88 -0.86
CA MET A 100 -7.82 -6.13 -1.33
C MET A 100 -9.09 -6.98 -1.30
N ALA A 101 -8.99 -8.25 -1.72
CA ALA A 101 -10.12 -9.18 -1.67
C ALA A 101 -10.60 -9.42 -0.24
N LYS A 102 -9.66 -9.61 0.70
CA LYS A 102 -9.97 -9.83 2.12
C LYS A 102 -10.68 -8.62 2.74
N LEU A 103 -10.17 -7.43 2.48
CA LEU A 103 -10.77 -6.20 2.99
C LEU A 103 -12.18 -5.98 2.46
N ARG A 104 -12.39 -6.21 1.17
CA ARG A 104 -13.69 -6.05 0.53
C ARG A 104 -14.70 -7.09 1.01
N GLU A 105 -14.24 -8.30 1.31
CA GLU A 105 -15.07 -9.34 1.91
C GLU A 105 -15.51 -8.98 3.33
N LEU A 106 -14.56 -8.51 4.17
CA LEU A 106 -14.85 -8.16 5.56
C LEU A 106 -15.67 -6.89 5.72
N PHE A 107 -15.48 -5.92 4.84
CA PHE A 107 -16.07 -4.59 4.95
C PHE A 107 -16.73 -4.18 3.63
N SER A 108 -17.81 -4.85 3.29
CA SER A 108 -18.48 -4.70 1.98
C SER A 108 -19.04 -3.31 1.70
N GLN A 109 -19.26 -2.49 2.75
CA GLN A 109 -19.78 -1.13 2.62
C GLN A 109 -18.68 -0.07 2.48
N VAL A 110 -17.42 -0.48 2.62
CA VAL A 110 -16.28 0.43 2.55
C VAL A 110 -15.71 0.42 1.14
N GLU A 111 -15.41 1.61 0.62
CA GLU A 111 -14.67 1.73 -0.62
C GLU A 111 -13.18 1.77 -0.34
N PHE A 112 -12.42 0.82 -0.92
CA PHE A 112 -10.99 0.72 -0.77
C PHE A 112 -10.31 1.08 -2.08
N LYS A 113 -9.28 1.93 -2.00
CA LYS A 113 -8.40 2.21 -3.13
C LYS A 113 -6.96 1.94 -2.75
N LEU A 114 -6.21 1.38 -3.70
CA LEU A 114 -4.82 0.99 -3.53
C LEU A 114 -3.90 2.11 -3.98
N VAL A 115 -2.92 2.43 -3.15
CA VAL A 115 -1.92 3.47 -3.40
C VAL A 115 -0.53 2.89 -3.23
N THR A 116 0.32 3.03 -4.24
CA THR A 116 1.74 2.64 -4.18
C THR A 116 2.59 3.69 -4.87
N ILE A 117 3.91 3.67 -4.58
CA ILE A 117 4.86 4.53 -5.29
C ILE A 117 5.15 3.93 -6.66
N PHE A 118 5.46 2.64 -6.69
CA PHE A 118 5.82 1.91 -7.90
C PHE A 118 4.83 0.80 -8.22
N TYR A 119 4.74 0.46 -9.50
CA TYR A 119 4.10 -0.78 -9.93
C TYR A 119 4.82 -1.34 -11.17
N LYS A 120 4.63 -2.62 -11.42
CA LYS A 120 5.11 -3.28 -12.65
C LYS A 120 3.95 -3.54 -13.60
N ASP A 121 4.17 -3.36 -14.90
CA ASP A 121 3.13 -3.58 -15.93
C ASP A 121 2.49 -4.97 -15.87
N LYS A 122 3.30 -5.97 -15.54
CA LYS A 122 2.87 -7.38 -15.48
C LYS A 122 2.19 -7.75 -14.15
N SER A 123 2.01 -6.80 -13.24
CA SER A 123 1.33 -7.04 -11.97
C SER A 123 -0.12 -7.44 -12.19
N LEU A 124 -0.62 -8.37 -11.36
CA LEU A 124 -1.99 -8.84 -11.40
C LEU A 124 -3.01 -7.77 -11.03
N ILE A 125 -2.58 -6.75 -10.31
CA ILE A 125 -3.41 -5.64 -9.89
C ILE A 125 -2.67 -4.33 -10.11
N LYS A 126 -3.37 -3.31 -10.59
CA LYS A 126 -2.81 -1.96 -10.71
C LYS A 126 -3.28 -1.11 -9.54
N PRO A 127 -2.38 -0.27 -8.96
CA PRO A 127 -2.83 0.70 -7.97
C PRO A 127 -3.79 1.71 -8.59
N ASP A 128 -4.73 2.20 -7.77
CA ASP A 128 -5.62 3.28 -8.16
C ASP A 128 -4.88 4.61 -8.24
N PHE A 129 -3.87 4.78 -7.39
CA PHE A 129 -2.97 5.95 -7.40
C PHE A 129 -1.53 5.47 -7.35
N CYS A 130 -0.70 5.98 -8.24
CA CYS A 130 0.70 5.59 -8.34
C CYS A 130 1.49 6.68 -9.05
N VAL A 131 2.76 6.84 -8.70
CA VAL A 131 3.64 7.83 -9.33
C VAL A 131 4.48 7.20 -10.44
N ARG A 132 5.05 6.02 -10.19
CA ARG A 132 6.11 5.47 -11.03
C ARG A 132 5.83 4.05 -11.47
N LYS A 133 6.12 3.80 -12.73
CA LYS A 133 6.17 2.46 -13.28
C LYS A 133 7.63 2.01 -13.39
N THR A 134 7.90 0.75 -13.07
CA THR A 134 9.26 0.21 -13.16
C THR A 134 9.24 -1.26 -13.55
N ASP A 135 10.34 -1.73 -14.14
CA ASP A 135 10.66 -3.14 -14.34
C ASP A 135 11.92 -3.54 -13.55
N GLU A 136 12.51 -2.59 -12.83
CA GLU A 136 13.72 -2.78 -12.04
C GLU A 136 13.43 -3.23 -10.61
N TRP A 137 14.45 -3.76 -9.97
CA TRP A 137 14.49 -3.94 -8.52
C TRP A 137 14.68 -2.57 -7.86
N ILE A 138 13.83 -2.24 -6.90
CA ILE A 138 13.91 -1.00 -6.15
C ILE A 138 14.45 -1.28 -4.76
N HIS A 139 15.48 -0.54 -4.36
CA HIS A 139 15.99 -0.53 -2.99
C HIS A 139 15.48 0.74 -2.31
N PHE A 140 14.53 0.57 -1.42
CA PHE A 140 13.93 1.68 -0.68
C PHE A 140 14.81 2.09 0.50
N CYS A 141 14.82 3.39 0.83
CA CYS A 141 15.66 3.94 1.89
C CYS A 141 15.39 3.34 3.28
N TRP A 142 14.23 2.74 3.50
CA TRP A 142 13.90 2.07 4.76
C TRP A 142 14.38 0.61 4.81
N GLU A 143 14.87 0.06 3.74
CA GLU A 143 15.46 -1.27 3.70
C GLU A 143 16.90 -1.20 4.21
N VAL A 144 17.05 -1.37 5.51
CA VAL A 144 18.34 -1.21 6.20
C VAL A 144 18.81 -2.54 6.79
N GLU A 145 20.13 -2.67 6.96
CA GLU A 145 20.76 -3.85 7.55
C GLU A 145 21.57 -3.44 8.77
N LEU A 146 21.74 -4.39 9.73
CA LEU A 146 22.61 -4.22 10.89
C LEU A 146 24.05 -4.53 10.54
#